data_b73276cd045a2326eeef7de75d10be88
#
_entry.id   b73276cd045a2326eeef7de75d10be88
#
_cell.length_a   1.000
_cell.length_b   1.000
_cell.length_c   1.000
_cell.angle_alpha   90.00
_cell.angle_beta   90.00
_cell.angle_gamma   90.00
#
_symmetry.space_group_name_H-M   'P 1'
#
loop_
_entity.id
_entity.type
_entity.pdbx_description
1 polymer ?
#
loop_
_entity_poly.entity_id
_entity_poly.type
_entity_poly.pdbx_seq_one_letter_code
_entity_poly.pdbx_strand_id
1 'polypeptide(L)'
;MKLIFRTLLIALAAVTITSTAFTADPQVDRAGYKDYPGIPRVPGFILREYGDCVETAFDAYKFWIKENDKNIQHSEEGHKYYFRYRLKAGLPQSSDLQIMRNYQNAARSAGGEVLIDENGYTTIRLNKGGKELWMEIHPYHGVEYDLTIIEKEAMKQEVVIDAAAMVSSIADTGSVAIYGINFDTASSVLKPDSEQAIVEIAKLLTNNSALKVGIVGHTDMVGDATANMKLSQARAQSVITELVSKHGIAAARLVAFGAGPWAPKASNKNDDGRAKNRRVELVEIAIQ
;
A
#
# COMPACT_ATOMS: atom_id res chain seq x y z
N MET A 1 -32.40 -97.98 -13.35
CA MET A 1 -31.65 -96.92 -14.04
C MET A 1 -32.28 -95.60 -13.60
N LYS A 2 -31.66 -94.93 -12.59
CA LYS A 2 -32.16 -93.64 -12.04
C LYS A 2 -31.28 -92.55 -12.52
N LEU A 3 -31.85 -91.61 -13.26
CA LEU A 3 -31.19 -90.37 -13.76
C LEU A 3 -31.25 -89.34 -12.62
N ILE A 4 -30.09 -88.85 -12.17
CA ILE A 4 -29.99 -87.76 -11.18
C ILE A 4 -29.73 -86.46 -11.96
N PHE A 5 -30.75 -85.59 -11.95
CA PHE A 5 -30.59 -84.19 -12.42
C PHE A 5 -29.89 -83.38 -11.36
N ARG A 6 -28.70 -82.86 -11.61
CA ARG A 6 -28.04 -81.84 -10.79
C ARG A 6 -28.43 -80.45 -11.31
N THR A 7 -29.19 -79.77 -10.54
CA THR A 7 -29.52 -78.36 -10.80
C THR A 7 -28.35 -77.49 -10.34
N LEU A 8 -27.75 -76.76 -11.27
CA LEU A 8 -26.70 -75.80 -11.01
C LEU A 8 -27.37 -74.45 -10.66
N LEU A 9 -27.21 -73.99 -9.40
CA LEU A 9 -27.68 -72.68 -8.95
C LEU A 9 -26.60 -71.66 -9.28
N ILE A 10 -26.84 -70.80 -10.26
CA ILE A 10 -25.96 -69.65 -10.54
C ILE A 10 -26.37 -68.49 -9.61
N ALA A 11 -25.56 -68.18 -8.62
CA ALA A 11 -25.75 -67.00 -7.78
C ALA A 11 -25.26 -65.75 -8.57
N LEU A 12 -26.24 -64.92 -8.95
CA LEU A 12 -25.98 -63.61 -9.58
C LEU A 12 -25.61 -62.60 -8.47
N ALA A 13 -24.32 -62.31 -8.30
CA ALA A 13 -23.87 -61.27 -7.39
C ALA A 13 -24.19 -59.89 -8.01
N ALA A 14 -25.18 -59.18 -7.52
CA ALA A 14 -25.47 -57.83 -7.88
C ALA A 14 -24.37 -56.92 -7.31
N VAL A 15 -23.47 -56.45 -8.15
CA VAL A 15 -22.53 -55.37 -7.84
C VAL A 15 -23.29 -54.05 -7.81
N THR A 16 -23.68 -53.60 -6.60
CA THR A 16 -24.21 -52.25 -6.42
C THR A 16 -23.02 -51.23 -6.57
N ILE A 17 -22.93 -50.61 -7.76
CA ILE A 17 -22.09 -49.45 -7.95
C ILE A 17 -22.74 -48.30 -7.20
N THR A 18 -22.26 -48.00 -5.99
CA THR A 18 -22.58 -46.73 -5.33
C THR A 18 -21.88 -45.62 -6.08
N SER A 19 -22.61 -44.93 -6.95
CA SER A 19 -22.17 -43.67 -7.51
C SER A 19 -22.07 -42.69 -6.34
N THR A 20 -20.85 -42.41 -5.88
CA THR A 20 -20.61 -41.22 -5.09
C THR A 20 -20.97 -40.03 -5.97
N ALA A 21 -22.13 -39.44 -5.72
CA ALA A 21 -22.47 -38.17 -6.31
C ALA A 21 -21.37 -37.19 -5.87
N PHE A 22 -20.52 -36.81 -6.80
CA PHE A 22 -19.70 -35.61 -6.67
C PHE A 22 -20.68 -34.47 -6.45
N THR A 23 -20.86 -34.04 -5.21
CA THR A 23 -21.57 -32.80 -4.93
C THR A 23 -20.78 -31.71 -5.64
N ALA A 24 -21.38 -31.14 -6.67
CA ALA A 24 -20.78 -29.99 -7.34
C ALA A 24 -20.46 -28.94 -6.27
N ASP A 25 -19.21 -28.57 -6.16
CA ASP A 25 -18.72 -27.56 -5.26
C ASP A 25 -19.55 -26.27 -5.42
N PRO A 26 -20.06 -25.68 -4.34
CA PRO A 26 -20.98 -24.55 -4.45
C PRO A 26 -20.31 -23.41 -5.21
N GLN A 27 -20.92 -22.97 -6.31
CA GLN A 27 -20.46 -21.90 -7.21
C GLN A 27 -20.72 -20.53 -6.58
N VAL A 28 -20.13 -20.32 -5.40
CA VAL A 28 -20.26 -19.10 -4.58
C VAL A 28 -18.87 -18.61 -4.18
N ASP A 29 -18.82 -17.37 -3.77
CA ASP A 29 -17.58 -16.84 -3.22
C ASP A 29 -17.14 -17.63 -1.97
N ARG A 30 -15.83 -17.72 -1.80
CA ARG A 30 -15.24 -18.20 -0.56
C ARG A 30 -15.65 -17.27 0.59
N ALA A 31 -16.00 -17.87 1.74
CA ALA A 31 -16.41 -17.11 2.92
C ALA A 31 -15.34 -16.06 3.30
N GLY A 32 -15.79 -14.83 3.51
CA GLY A 32 -14.94 -13.68 3.84
C GLY A 32 -14.39 -12.89 2.65
N TYR A 33 -14.46 -13.43 1.42
CA TYR A 33 -14.01 -12.71 0.23
C TYR A 33 -15.05 -11.69 -0.24
N LYS A 34 -14.60 -10.50 -0.60
CA LYS A 34 -15.44 -9.38 -1.06
C LYS A 34 -14.71 -8.62 -2.16
N ASP A 35 -15.47 -8.00 -3.03
CA ASP A 35 -14.95 -7.05 -4.01
C ASP A 35 -14.38 -5.81 -3.32
N TYR A 36 -13.49 -5.12 -4.00
CA TYR A 36 -13.06 -3.79 -3.57
C TYR A 36 -14.28 -2.83 -3.52
N PRO A 37 -14.42 -2.02 -2.45
CA PRO A 37 -15.59 -1.16 -2.27
C PRO A 37 -15.89 -0.26 -3.47
N GLY A 38 -17.05 -0.50 -4.11
CA GLY A 38 -17.51 0.27 -5.26
C GLY A 38 -16.76 0.03 -6.57
N ILE A 39 -15.99 -1.06 -6.68
CA ILE A 39 -15.46 -1.60 -7.95
C ILE A 39 -15.92 -3.04 -8.05
N PRO A 40 -17.12 -3.28 -8.60
CA PRO A 40 -17.67 -4.62 -8.68
C PRO A 40 -16.97 -5.45 -9.76
N ARG A 41 -16.99 -6.75 -9.58
CA ARG A 41 -16.56 -7.72 -10.59
C ARG A 41 -17.52 -7.78 -11.79
N VAL A 42 -17.06 -8.35 -12.89
CA VAL A 42 -17.94 -8.70 -14.03
C VAL A 42 -18.96 -9.76 -13.57
N PRO A 43 -20.26 -9.61 -13.90
CA PRO A 43 -21.28 -10.59 -13.53
C PRO A 43 -20.94 -12.01 -14.00
N GLY A 44 -21.25 -13.00 -13.17
CA GLY A 44 -20.98 -14.41 -13.47
C GLY A 44 -19.62 -14.92 -12.97
N PHE A 45 -18.75 -14.07 -12.44
CA PHE A 45 -17.47 -14.45 -11.87
C PHE A 45 -17.56 -14.54 -10.33
N ILE A 46 -16.68 -15.34 -9.72
CA ILE A 46 -16.57 -15.56 -8.28
C ILE A 46 -15.13 -15.55 -7.81
N LEU A 47 -14.92 -15.31 -6.51
CA LEU A 47 -13.67 -15.46 -5.77
C LEU A 47 -13.73 -16.77 -4.98
N ARG A 48 -13.09 -17.83 -5.46
CA ARG A 48 -13.36 -19.18 -4.95
C ARG A 48 -12.20 -19.82 -4.21
N GLU A 49 -11.00 -19.72 -4.78
CA GLU A 49 -9.85 -20.43 -4.28
C GLU A 49 -9.07 -19.64 -3.22
N TYR A 50 -8.28 -20.34 -2.41
CA TYR A 50 -7.38 -19.66 -1.50
C TYR A 50 -6.38 -18.80 -2.28
N GLY A 51 -6.26 -17.53 -1.90
CA GLY A 51 -5.42 -16.57 -2.61
C GLY A 51 -6.12 -15.81 -3.75
N ASP A 52 -7.38 -16.11 -4.07
CA ASP A 52 -8.15 -15.34 -5.06
C ASP A 52 -8.48 -13.90 -4.59
N CYS A 53 -8.33 -13.63 -3.29
CA CYS A 53 -8.52 -12.30 -2.71
C CYS A 53 -7.41 -12.08 -1.68
N VAL A 54 -6.49 -11.18 -1.99
CA VAL A 54 -5.35 -10.84 -1.13
C VAL A 54 -5.32 -9.32 -0.92
N GLU A 55 -5.17 -8.93 0.33
CA GLU A 55 -5.01 -7.55 0.75
C GLU A 55 -3.66 -7.40 1.45
N THR A 56 -2.90 -6.38 1.08
CA THR A 56 -1.60 -6.06 1.68
C THR A 56 -1.59 -4.59 2.05
N ALA A 57 -1.38 -4.29 3.32
CA ALA A 57 -1.49 -2.94 3.87
C ALA A 57 -0.58 -1.92 3.17
N PHE A 58 0.60 -2.36 2.71
CA PHE A 58 1.48 -1.54 1.87
C PHE A 58 2.33 -2.45 0.99
N ASP A 59 2.33 -2.18 -0.32
CA ASP A 59 3.14 -2.90 -1.32
C ASP A 59 3.36 -2.01 -2.54
N ALA A 60 4.26 -2.42 -3.42
CA ALA A 60 4.48 -1.79 -4.72
C ALA A 60 3.95 -2.68 -5.84
N TYR A 61 3.41 -2.08 -6.89
CA TYR A 61 3.06 -2.79 -8.11
C TYR A 61 3.53 -2.02 -9.34
N LYS A 62 4.03 -2.75 -10.35
CA LYS A 62 4.51 -2.18 -11.61
C LYS A 62 3.42 -2.32 -12.66
N PHE A 63 2.76 -1.23 -12.93
CA PHE A 63 1.77 -1.10 -13.99
C PHE A 63 2.42 -0.88 -15.34
N TRP A 64 1.89 -1.48 -16.38
CA TRP A 64 2.22 -1.06 -17.72
C TRP A 64 1.40 0.17 -18.10
N ILE A 65 2.04 1.17 -18.66
CA ILE A 65 1.42 2.41 -19.16
C ILE A 65 1.98 2.75 -20.52
N LYS A 66 1.26 3.58 -21.28
CA LYS A 66 1.73 4.14 -22.54
C LYS A 66 2.19 5.58 -22.33
N GLU A 67 3.47 5.84 -22.56
CA GLU A 67 4.05 7.18 -22.48
C GLU A 67 4.91 7.45 -23.73
N ASN A 68 4.63 8.56 -24.44
CA ASN A 68 5.32 8.93 -25.68
C ASN A 68 5.34 7.77 -26.71
N ASP A 69 4.20 7.12 -26.91
CA ASP A 69 4.00 5.95 -27.79
C ASP A 69 4.84 4.71 -27.44
N LYS A 70 5.41 4.65 -26.25
CA LYS A 70 6.14 3.50 -25.72
C LYS A 70 5.44 2.89 -24.52
N ASN A 71 5.44 1.57 -24.46
CA ASN A 71 4.98 0.86 -23.29
C ASN A 71 6.12 0.84 -22.27
N ILE A 72 5.88 1.41 -21.09
CA ILE A 72 6.83 1.45 -19.99
C ILE A 72 6.21 0.88 -18.72
N GLN A 73 7.04 0.43 -17.80
CA GLN A 73 6.59 0.07 -16.45
C GLN A 73 6.65 1.30 -15.55
N HIS A 74 5.53 1.58 -14.90
CA HIS A 74 5.38 2.62 -13.88
C HIS A 74 5.07 1.97 -12.55
N SER A 75 5.85 2.29 -11.49
CA SER A 75 5.65 1.73 -10.16
C SER A 75 4.81 2.66 -9.31
N GLU A 76 3.77 2.14 -8.70
CA GLU A 76 3.00 2.82 -7.67
C GLU A 76 3.04 2.02 -6.38
N GLU A 77 3.01 2.73 -5.25
CA GLU A 77 3.05 2.19 -3.90
C GLU A 77 1.79 2.57 -3.13
N GLY A 78 1.36 1.70 -2.24
CA GLY A 78 0.19 1.93 -1.42
C GLY A 78 -0.46 0.66 -0.91
N HIS A 79 -1.69 0.77 -0.44
CA HIS A 79 -2.48 -0.38 -0.04
C HIS A 79 -2.88 -1.19 -1.27
N LYS A 80 -2.44 -2.44 -1.33
CA LYS A 80 -2.62 -3.31 -2.48
C LYS A 80 -3.72 -4.32 -2.26
N TYR A 81 -4.57 -4.45 -3.27
CA TYR A 81 -5.60 -5.47 -3.37
C TYR A 81 -5.36 -6.27 -4.65
N TYR A 82 -5.45 -7.58 -4.54
CA TYR A 82 -5.37 -8.51 -5.65
C TYR A 82 -6.58 -9.43 -5.62
N PHE A 83 -7.23 -9.58 -6.78
CA PHE A 83 -8.38 -10.45 -6.97
C PHE A 83 -8.16 -11.31 -8.21
N ARG A 84 -8.39 -12.62 -8.08
CA ARG A 84 -8.51 -13.54 -9.21
C ARG A 84 -9.93 -14.03 -9.31
N TYR A 85 -10.64 -13.54 -10.30
CA TYR A 85 -12.02 -13.86 -10.55
C TYR A 85 -12.14 -15.03 -11.53
N ARG A 86 -12.98 -16.01 -11.20
CA ARG A 86 -13.21 -17.22 -11.99
C ARG A 86 -14.64 -17.31 -12.44
N LEU A 87 -14.86 -17.65 -13.73
CA LEU A 87 -16.21 -17.82 -14.29
C LEU A 87 -16.90 -19.01 -13.62
N LYS A 88 -18.15 -18.84 -13.24
CA LYS A 88 -19.01 -19.94 -12.78
C LYS A 88 -19.18 -20.98 -13.86
N ALA A 89 -19.12 -22.27 -13.50
CA ALA A 89 -19.34 -23.35 -14.46
C ALA A 89 -20.73 -23.26 -15.07
N GLY A 90 -20.80 -23.58 -16.36
CA GLY A 90 -22.04 -23.58 -17.14
C GLY A 90 -22.48 -22.21 -17.66
N LEU A 91 -21.78 -21.13 -17.32
CA LEU A 91 -22.02 -19.84 -17.93
C LEU A 91 -21.22 -19.69 -19.26
N PRO A 92 -21.72 -18.90 -20.22
CA PRO A 92 -20.97 -18.60 -21.43
C PRO A 92 -19.72 -17.78 -21.09
N GLN A 93 -18.62 -18.09 -21.78
CA GLN A 93 -17.37 -17.33 -21.64
C GLN A 93 -17.56 -15.89 -22.13
N SER A 94 -17.01 -14.94 -21.43
CA SER A 94 -16.84 -13.58 -21.92
C SER A 94 -15.59 -13.50 -22.80
N SER A 95 -15.52 -12.57 -23.75
CA SER A 95 -14.24 -12.29 -24.37
C SER A 95 -13.35 -11.47 -23.44
N ASP A 96 -12.02 -11.62 -23.56
CA ASP A 96 -11.06 -10.80 -22.82
C ASP A 96 -11.32 -9.31 -23.04
N LEU A 97 -11.61 -8.93 -24.30
CA LEU A 97 -11.99 -7.56 -24.64
C LEU A 97 -13.25 -7.10 -23.90
N GLN A 98 -14.26 -7.95 -23.76
CA GLN A 98 -15.48 -7.59 -23.03
C GLN A 98 -15.19 -7.36 -21.55
N ILE A 99 -14.35 -8.15 -20.90
CA ILE A 99 -13.94 -7.97 -19.51
C ILE A 99 -13.24 -6.61 -19.36
N MET A 100 -12.22 -6.32 -20.17
CA MET A 100 -11.50 -5.05 -20.12
C MET A 100 -12.41 -3.84 -20.36
N ARG A 101 -13.29 -3.90 -21.39
CA ARG A 101 -14.22 -2.80 -21.73
C ARG A 101 -15.22 -2.48 -20.62
N ASN A 102 -15.67 -3.47 -19.85
CA ASN A 102 -16.52 -3.22 -18.68
C ASN A 102 -15.83 -2.29 -17.68
N TYR A 103 -14.59 -2.56 -17.32
CA TYR A 103 -13.83 -1.73 -16.39
C TYR A 103 -13.45 -0.36 -16.99
N GLN A 104 -13.01 -0.32 -18.25
CA GLN A 104 -12.67 0.92 -18.93
C GLN A 104 -13.87 1.87 -19.04
N ASN A 105 -15.03 1.37 -19.42
CA ASN A 105 -16.25 2.18 -19.56
C ASN A 105 -16.74 2.68 -18.20
N ALA A 106 -16.72 1.83 -17.17
CA ALA A 106 -17.05 2.22 -15.81
C ALA A 106 -16.10 3.31 -15.28
N ALA A 107 -14.80 3.15 -15.52
CA ALA A 107 -13.80 4.13 -15.11
C ALA A 107 -13.98 5.47 -15.84
N ARG A 108 -14.14 5.47 -17.17
CA ARG A 108 -14.38 6.71 -17.93
C ARG A 108 -15.65 7.41 -17.47
N SER A 109 -16.71 6.69 -17.15
CA SER A 109 -17.95 7.25 -16.61
C SER A 109 -17.77 7.88 -15.23
N ALA A 110 -16.78 7.42 -14.48
CA ALA A 110 -16.42 7.97 -13.16
C ALA A 110 -15.29 9.02 -13.21
N GLY A 111 -14.89 9.48 -14.41
CA GLY A 111 -13.81 10.46 -14.59
C GLY A 111 -12.39 9.87 -14.54
N GLY A 112 -12.26 8.54 -14.65
CA GLY A 112 -10.98 7.85 -14.71
C GLY A 112 -10.36 7.84 -16.10
N GLU A 113 -9.09 7.56 -16.15
CA GLU A 113 -8.24 7.52 -17.35
C GLU A 113 -7.76 6.10 -17.64
N VAL A 114 -7.81 5.68 -18.92
CA VAL A 114 -7.22 4.44 -19.40
C VAL A 114 -5.80 4.75 -19.89
N LEU A 115 -4.80 4.23 -19.19
CA LEU A 115 -3.39 4.52 -19.44
C LEU A 115 -2.78 3.60 -20.51
N ILE A 116 -3.29 2.39 -20.62
CA ILE A 116 -2.96 1.43 -21.68
C ILE A 116 -4.12 0.47 -21.92
N ASP A 117 -4.26 0.01 -23.16
CA ASP A 117 -5.24 -0.98 -23.62
C ASP A 117 -4.61 -1.80 -24.76
N GLU A 118 -3.62 -2.61 -24.40
CA GLU A 118 -2.83 -3.40 -25.36
C GLU A 118 -2.38 -4.72 -24.72
N ASN A 119 -1.97 -5.68 -25.56
CA ASN A 119 -1.35 -6.94 -25.13
C ASN A 119 -2.19 -7.79 -24.16
N GLY A 120 -3.52 -7.67 -24.19
CA GLY A 120 -4.41 -8.50 -23.38
C GLY A 120 -4.59 -8.01 -21.93
N TYR A 121 -4.16 -6.81 -21.60
CA TYR A 121 -4.43 -6.17 -20.31
C TYR A 121 -4.77 -4.68 -20.48
N THR A 122 -5.31 -4.07 -19.43
CA THR A 122 -5.58 -2.64 -19.40
C THR A 122 -5.24 -2.06 -18.04
N THR A 123 -4.57 -0.91 -18.03
CA THR A 123 -4.28 -0.13 -16.80
C THR A 123 -5.15 1.11 -16.77
N ILE A 124 -5.72 1.39 -15.61
CA ILE A 124 -6.66 2.48 -15.37
C ILE A 124 -6.21 3.26 -14.14
N ARG A 125 -6.27 4.59 -14.23
CA ARG A 125 -6.14 5.49 -13.08
C ARG A 125 -7.48 6.15 -12.78
N LEU A 126 -7.88 6.16 -11.51
CA LEU A 126 -9.17 6.70 -11.08
C LEU A 126 -9.04 7.40 -9.73
N ASN A 127 -9.59 8.61 -9.59
CA ASN A 127 -9.79 9.25 -8.29
C ASN A 127 -11.17 8.90 -7.73
N LYS A 128 -11.23 8.26 -6.56
CA LYS A 128 -12.47 7.84 -5.93
C LYS A 128 -12.43 8.10 -4.43
N GLY A 129 -13.40 8.87 -3.94
CA GLY A 129 -13.49 9.17 -2.50
C GLY A 129 -12.28 9.90 -1.93
N GLY A 130 -11.58 10.70 -2.73
CA GLY A 130 -10.35 11.40 -2.34
C GLY A 130 -9.08 10.56 -2.41
N LYS A 131 -9.17 9.30 -2.87
CA LYS A 131 -8.05 8.39 -3.05
C LYS A 131 -7.74 8.20 -4.53
N GLU A 132 -6.48 8.19 -4.89
CA GLU A 132 -6.02 7.81 -6.22
C GLU A 132 -5.85 6.31 -6.29
N LEU A 133 -6.56 5.66 -7.21
CA LEU A 133 -6.51 4.24 -7.47
C LEU A 133 -5.81 3.97 -8.79
N TRP A 134 -4.88 3.04 -8.80
CA TRP A 134 -4.29 2.46 -9.98
C TRP A 134 -4.76 1.01 -10.08
N MET A 135 -5.27 0.63 -11.24
CA MET A 135 -5.88 -0.69 -11.45
C MET A 135 -5.33 -1.32 -12.71
N GLU A 136 -5.00 -2.61 -12.66
CA GLU A 136 -4.70 -3.41 -13.84
C GLU A 136 -5.66 -4.58 -13.92
N ILE A 137 -6.26 -4.76 -15.09
CA ILE A 137 -7.17 -5.86 -15.40
C ILE A 137 -6.49 -6.74 -16.45
N HIS A 138 -6.26 -8.01 -16.11
CA HIS A 138 -5.61 -8.98 -16.97
C HIS A 138 -6.51 -10.22 -17.11
N PRO A 139 -7.31 -10.33 -18.19
CA PRO A 139 -8.15 -11.48 -18.45
C PRO A 139 -7.37 -12.65 -19.05
N TYR A 140 -7.88 -13.86 -18.82
CA TYR A 140 -7.33 -15.12 -19.32
C TYR A 140 -8.44 -15.91 -20.03
N HIS A 141 -8.52 -15.79 -21.35
CA HIS A 141 -9.44 -16.54 -22.21
C HIS A 141 -10.92 -16.46 -21.80
N GLY A 142 -11.32 -15.36 -21.15
CA GLY A 142 -12.71 -15.13 -20.74
C GLY A 142 -13.25 -16.03 -19.63
N VAL A 143 -12.42 -16.88 -19.04
CA VAL A 143 -12.78 -17.78 -17.93
C VAL A 143 -12.24 -17.36 -16.59
N GLU A 144 -11.16 -16.59 -16.59
CA GLU A 144 -10.56 -15.99 -15.41
C GLU A 144 -10.09 -14.57 -15.74
N TYR A 145 -9.92 -13.74 -14.73
CA TYR A 145 -9.17 -12.50 -14.83
C TYR A 145 -8.63 -12.06 -13.49
N ASP A 146 -7.47 -11.42 -13.53
CA ASP A 146 -6.88 -10.75 -12.39
C ASP A 146 -7.28 -9.27 -12.38
N LEU A 147 -7.56 -8.74 -11.19
CA LEU A 147 -7.69 -7.32 -10.92
C LEU A 147 -6.72 -6.99 -9.79
N THR A 148 -5.70 -6.20 -10.12
CA THR A 148 -4.80 -5.61 -9.13
C THR A 148 -5.16 -4.16 -8.93
N ILE A 149 -5.28 -3.71 -7.66
CA ILE A 149 -5.54 -2.32 -7.30
C ILE A 149 -4.45 -1.86 -6.35
N ILE A 150 -3.85 -0.72 -6.61
CA ILE A 150 -3.09 0.06 -5.64
C ILE A 150 -3.92 1.30 -5.27
N GLU A 151 -4.29 1.38 -4.01
CA GLU A 151 -4.79 2.60 -3.39
C GLU A 151 -3.58 3.40 -2.92
N LYS A 152 -3.23 4.46 -3.67
CA LYS A 152 -1.99 5.20 -3.47
C LYS A 152 -1.95 5.83 -2.09
N GLU A 153 -0.93 5.49 -1.35
CA GLU A 153 -0.64 6.09 -0.04
C GLU A 153 0.88 6.09 0.23
N ALA A 154 1.31 6.97 1.11
CA ALA A 154 2.70 6.97 1.54
C ALA A 154 2.96 5.86 2.56
N MET A 155 4.13 5.22 2.47
CA MET A 155 4.55 4.22 3.45
C MET A 155 4.52 4.80 4.86
N LYS A 156 3.84 4.11 5.76
CA LYS A 156 3.91 4.42 7.19
C LYS A 156 5.22 3.89 7.74
N GLN A 157 6.05 4.79 8.27
CA GLN A 157 7.31 4.41 8.91
C GLN A 157 7.01 3.77 10.28
N GLU A 158 7.20 2.46 10.38
CA GLU A 158 6.97 1.71 11.62
C GLU A 158 8.26 1.47 12.43
N VAL A 159 9.41 1.47 11.76
CA VAL A 159 10.71 1.31 12.42
C VAL A 159 11.28 2.70 12.72
N VAL A 160 11.32 3.04 13.99
CA VAL A 160 11.92 4.28 14.48
C VAL A 160 13.31 3.97 15.00
N ILE A 161 14.30 4.81 14.65
CA ILE A 161 15.66 4.72 15.22
C ILE A 161 15.56 4.94 16.72
N ASP A 162 16.10 4.01 17.51
CA ASP A 162 16.09 4.13 18.96
C ASP A 162 17.08 5.20 19.45
N ALA A 163 16.94 5.61 20.73
CA ALA A 163 17.77 6.64 21.33
C ALA A 163 19.28 6.32 21.29
N ALA A 164 19.67 5.04 21.38
CA ALA A 164 21.07 4.64 21.33
C ALA A 164 21.67 4.80 19.92
N ALA A 165 20.92 4.41 18.89
CA ALA A 165 21.33 4.62 17.50
C ALA A 165 21.39 6.12 17.14
N MET A 166 20.48 6.93 17.71
CA MET A 166 20.55 8.40 17.55
C MET A 166 21.82 8.98 18.15
N VAL A 167 22.25 8.53 19.36
CA VAL A 167 23.52 8.95 19.99
C VAL A 167 24.69 8.65 19.06
N SER A 168 24.76 7.41 18.54
CA SER A 168 25.84 7.02 17.64
C SER A 168 25.88 7.88 16.39
N SER A 169 24.73 8.11 15.73
CA SER A 169 24.67 8.95 14.55
C SER A 169 25.11 10.40 14.82
N ILE A 170 24.66 10.97 15.92
CA ILE A 170 25.05 12.34 16.32
C ILE A 170 26.56 12.41 16.59
N ALA A 171 27.12 11.44 17.30
CA ALA A 171 28.55 11.38 17.57
C ALA A 171 29.40 11.27 16.31
N ASP A 172 28.93 10.48 15.31
CA ASP A 172 29.68 10.23 14.08
C ASP A 172 29.55 11.37 13.05
N THR A 173 28.36 11.99 12.96
CA THR A 173 28.05 12.92 11.85
C THR A 173 27.55 14.29 12.30
N GLY A 174 27.37 14.52 13.61
CA GLY A 174 26.81 15.75 14.16
C GLY A 174 25.28 15.85 14.03
N SER A 175 24.62 14.90 13.36
CA SER A 175 23.17 14.94 13.15
C SER A 175 22.56 13.55 12.94
N VAL A 176 21.23 13.46 13.08
CA VAL A 176 20.46 12.27 12.73
C VAL A 176 19.13 12.64 12.09
N ALA A 177 18.80 12.02 10.97
CA ALA A 177 17.49 12.15 10.35
C ALA A 177 16.46 11.26 11.07
N ILE A 178 15.35 11.84 11.46
CA ILE A 178 14.23 11.15 12.11
C ILE A 178 13.08 11.02 11.09
N TYR A 179 12.81 9.80 10.70
CA TYR A 179 11.63 9.43 9.94
C TYR A 179 10.56 8.95 10.93
N GLY A 180 9.28 9.10 10.59
CA GLY A 180 8.18 8.74 11.49
C GLY A 180 7.64 9.91 12.32
N ILE A 181 8.13 11.15 12.10
CA ILE A 181 7.46 12.36 12.55
C ILE A 181 6.57 12.85 11.42
N ASN A 182 5.27 12.62 11.54
CA ASN A 182 4.28 12.87 10.52
C ASN A 182 3.40 14.07 10.87
N PHE A 183 3.00 14.81 9.85
CA PHE A 183 2.14 15.98 9.96
C PHE A 183 0.97 15.86 9.00
N ASP A 184 -0.11 16.56 9.26
CA ASP A 184 -1.17 16.72 8.29
C ASP A 184 -0.68 17.50 7.05
N THR A 185 -1.35 17.30 5.92
CA THR A 185 -0.98 17.96 4.65
C THR A 185 -0.99 19.47 4.82
N ALA A 186 0.09 20.14 4.40
CA ALA A 186 0.29 21.59 4.51
C ALA A 186 0.11 22.13 5.95
N SER A 187 0.32 21.30 6.97
CA SER A 187 0.12 21.64 8.38
C SER A 187 1.37 21.33 9.21
N SER A 188 1.46 21.95 10.38
CA SER A 188 2.44 21.64 11.43
C SER A 188 1.83 20.84 12.60
N VAL A 189 0.59 20.38 12.49
CA VAL A 189 -0.05 19.53 13.49
C VAL A 189 0.55 18.14 13.43
N LEU A 190 1.12 17.68 14.55
CA LEU A 190 1.67 16.34 14.68
C LEU A 190 0.55 15.29 14.63
N LYS A 191 0.76 14.24 13.83
CA LYS A 191 -0.14 13.10 13.80
C LYS A 191 0.12 12.16 14.97
N PRO A 192 -0.88 11.38 15.42
CA PRO A 192 -0.71 10.44 16.55
C PRO A 192 0.37 9.38 16.31
N ASP A 193 0.62 8.98 15.08
CA ASP A 193 1.66 8.02 14.70
C ASP A 193 3.09 8.55 14.86
N SER A 194 3.28 9.85 15.15
CA SER A 194 4.56 10.46 15.48
C SER A 194 5.02 10.18 16.92
N GLU A 195 4.14 9.72 17.79
CA GLU A 195 4.39 9.58 19.24
C GLU A 195 5.62 8.72 19.53
N GLN A 196 5.78 7.59 18.82
CA GLN A 196 6.92 6.70 19.02
C GLN A 196 8.25 7.40 18.74
N ALA A 197 8.36 8.18 17.68
CA ALA A 197 9.56 8.93 17.33
C ALA A 197 9.86 10.02 18.38
N ILE A 198 8.83 10.73 18.83
CA ILE A 198 8.96 11.75 19.88
C ILE A 198 9.46 11.14 21.20
N VAL A 199 8.93 9.98 21.59
CA VAL A 199 9.37 9.25 22.79
C VAL A 199 10.85 8.86 22.70
N GLU A 200 11.34 8.38 21.55
CA GLU A 200 12.75 8.04 21.39
C GLU A 200 13.65 9.28 21.43
N ILE A 201 13.24 10.41 20.86
CA ILE A 201 13.95 11.70 21.01
C ILE A 201 13.98 12.15 22.47
N ALA A 202 12.87 12.02 23.18
CA ALA A 202 12.80 12.37 24.60
C ALA A 202 13.74 11.50 25.46
N LYS A 203 13.81 10.19 25.20
CA LYS A 203 14.77 9.26 25.83
C LYS A 203 16.22 9.67 25.56
N LEU A 204 16.55 9.96 24.28
CA LEU A 204 17.87 10.47 23.91
C LEU A 204 18.26 11.67 24.77
N LEU A 205 17.40 12.68 24.82
CA LEU A 205 17.65 13.93 25.52
C LEU A 205 17.67 13.77 27.07
N THR A 206 16.84 12.88 27.59
CA THR A 206 16.82 12.58 29.04
C THR A 206 18.11 11.88 29.49
N ASN A 207 18.55 10.89 28.70
CA ASN A 207 19.76 10.12 29.00
C ASN A 207 21.05 10.91 28.74
N ASN A 208 20.99 11.99 27.95
CA ASN A 208 22.13 12.85 27.62
C ASN A 208 21.82 14.30 28.01
N SER A 209 21.85 14.60 29.32
CA SER A 209 21.41 15.87 29.88
C SER A 209 22.20 17.11 29.38
N ALA A 210 23.45 16.94 28.97
CA ALA A 210 24.28 18.00 28.42
C ALA A 210 24.01 18.27 26.92
N LEU A 211 23.42 17.31 26.19
CA LEU A 211 23.18 17.43 24.77
C LEU A 211 22.15 18.51 24.48
N LYS A 212 22.51 19.46 23.61
CA LYS A 212 21.62 20.49 23.07
C LYS A 212 21.46 20.22 21.55
N VAL A 213 20.26 20.35 21.05
CA VAL A 213 19.97 20.02 19.64
C VAL A 213 19.14 21.08 18.93
N GLY A 214 19.47 21.32 17.68
CA GLY A 214 18.60 21.95 16.71
C GLY A 214 17.61 20.91 16.16
N ILE A 215 16.33 21.23 16.21
CA ILE A 215 15.29 20.48 15.51
C ILE A 215 15.12 21.12 14.14
N VAL A 216 15.51 20.44 13.07
CA VAL A 216 15.51 21.00 11.71
C VAL A 216 14.39 20.33 10.90
N GLY A 217 13.39 21.11 10.51
CA GLY A 217 12.31 20.64 9.62
C GLY A 217 12.71 20.78 8.16
N HIS A 218 12.34 19.78 7.34
CA HIS A 218 12.55 19.75 5.90
C HIS A 218 11.25 19.50 5.17
N THR A 219 11.15 19.98 3.92
CA THR A 219 10.08 19.67 2.97
C THR A 219 10.66 19.08 1.70
N ASP A 220 9.80 18.52 0.87
CA ASP A 220 10.13 18.32 -0.55
C ASP A 220 10.03 19.64 -1.34
N MET A 221 10.24 19.58 -2.66
CA MET A 221 10.24 20.73 -3.55
C MET A 221 8.84 21.08 -4.12
N VAL A 222 7.78 20.43 -3.64
CA VAL A 222 6.42 20.68 -4.13
C VAL A 222 5.87 21.96 -3.51
N GLY A 223 5.35 22.87 -4.36
CA GLY A 223 4.75 24.12 -3.94
C GLY A 223 5.75 25.30 -3.84
N ASP A 224 5.32 26.36 -3.16
CA ASP A 224 6.10 27.58 -3.00
C ASP A 224 7.23 27.40 -1.98
N ALA A 225 8.46 27.78 -2.34
CA ALA A 225 9.63 27.58 -1.50
C ALA A 225 9.59 28.42 -0.21
N THR A 226 9.03 29.64 -0.26
CA THR A 226 8.90 30.52 0.92
C THR A 226 7.86 29.94 1.89
N ALA A 227 6.74 29.42 1.38
CA ALA A 227 5.74 28.73 2.20
C ALA A 227 6.34 27.46 2.83
N ASN A 228 7.13 26.69 2.10
CA ASN A 228 7.82 25.50 2.60
C ASN A 228 8.86 25.82 3.68
N MET A 229 9.58 26.93 3.57
CA MET A 229 10.46 27.43 4.65
C MET A 229 9.70 27.68 5.93
N LYS A 230 8.58 28.44 5.86
CA LYS A 230 7.74 28.71 7.03
C LYS A 230 7.12 27.44 7.60
N LEU A 231 6.63 26.55 6.77
CA LEU A 231 6.04 25.27 7.16
C LEU A 231 7.05 24.38 7.89
N SER A 232 8.26 24.26 7.36
CA SER A 232 9.32 23.47 7.98
C SER A 232 9.73 24.01 9.35
N GLN A 233 9.82 25.34 9.49
CA GLN A 233 10.07 26.02 10.77
C GLN A 233 8.94 25.75 11.78
N ALA A 234 7.68 25.84 11.35
CA ALA A 234 6.52 25.58 12.21
C ALA A 234 6.47 24.12 12.65
N ARG A 235 6.82 23.17 11.78
CA ARG A 235 6.92 21.74 12.11
C ARG A 235 7.99 21.46 13.16
N ALA A 236 9.17 22.04 13.00
CA ALA A 236 10.25 21.94 14.00
C ALA A 236 9.79 22.49 15.37
N GLN A 237 9.07 23.63 15.36
CA GLN A 237 8.53 24.20 16.59
C GLN A 237 7.48 23.31 17.24
N SER A 238 6.63 22.63 16.47
CA SER A 238 5.65 21.68 17.02
C SER A 238 6.32 20.50 17.73
N VAL A 239 7.41 19.97 17.17
CA VAL A 239 8.21 18.91 17.82
C VAL A 239 8.79 19.41 19.15
N ILE A 240 9.35 20.63 19.19
CA ILE A 240 9.85 21.23 20.45
C ILE A 240 8.73 21.37 21.46
N THR A 241 7.58 21.90 21.05
CA THR A 241 6.43 22.07 21.94
C THR A 241 6.02 20.75 22.58
N GLU A 242 5.99 19.68 21.81
CA GLU A 242 5.66 18.33 22.29
C GLU A 242 6.71 17.82 23.29
N LEU A 243 8.01 17.91 22.97
CA LEU A 243 9.10 17.49 23.85
C LEU A 243 9.12 18.26 25.18
N VAL A 244 8.84 19.56 25.16
CA VAL A 244 8.80 20.38 26.36
C VAL A 244 7.55 20.08 27.19
N SER A 245 6.36 20.10 26.56
CA SER A 245 5.10 20.04 27.28
C SER A 245 4.77 18.66 27.82
N LYS A 246 5.06 17.60 27.07
CA LYS A 246 4.70 16.22 27.46
C LYS A 246 5.88 15.43 28.05
N HIS A 247 7.09 15.72 27.61
CA HIS A 247 8.27 14.94 28.04
C HIS A 247 9.21 15.71 28.97
N GLY A 248 8.89 16.97 29.32
CA GLY A 248 9.65 17.75 30.30
C GLY A 248 11.07 18.13 29.88
N ILE A 249 11.38 18.10 28.58
CA ILE A 249 12.69 18.51 28.08
C ILE A 249 12.85 20.03 28.24
N ALA A 250 13.95 20.47 28.84
CA ALA A 250 14.20 21.91 29.06
C ALA A 250 14.28 22.66 27.71
N ALA A 251 13.44 23.67 27.52
CA ALA A 251 13.37 24.47 26.30
C ALA A 251 14.70 25.08 25.87
N ALA A 252 15.55 25.45 26.85
CA ALA A 252 16.88 26.01 26.62
C ALA A 252 17.87 25.05 25.92
N ARG A 253 17.52 23.79 25.79
CA ARG A 253 18.30 22.76 25.08
C ARG A 253 17.89 22.58 23.64
N LEU A 254 16.81 23.22 23.18
CA LEU A 254 16.15 22.98 21.90
C LEU A 254 16.05 24.28 21.11
N VAL A 255 16.38 24.21 19.83
CA VAL A 255 16.22 25.34 18.91
C VAL A 255 15.54 24.83 17.63
N ALA A 256 14.48 25.50 17.16
CA ALA A 256 13.81 25.15 15.93
C ALA A 256 14.45 25.81 14.71
N PHE A 257 14.62 25.08 13.63
CA PHE A 257 15.05 25.60 12.33
C PHE A 257 14.19 25.02 11.21
N GLY A 258 13.92 25.82 10.17
CA GLY A 258 13.30 25.39 8.95
C GLY A 258 14.30 25.43 7.81
N ALA A 259 14.65 24.28 7.25
CA ALA A 259 15.47 24.17 6.05
C ALA A 259 14.62 24.21 4.77
N GLY A 260 13.30 24.01 4.88
CA GLY A 260 12.41 23.94 3.74
C GLY A 260 12.88 22.90 2.72
N PRO A 261 12.83 23.22 1.40
CA PRO A 261 13.24 22.30 0.35
C PRO A 261 14.76 22.34 0.04
N TRP A 262 15.55 23.18 0.72
CA TRP A 262 16.91 23.53 0.28
C TRP A 262 18.02 22.56 0.70
N ALA A 263 17.68 21.54 1.50
CA ALA A 263 18.62 20.49 1.93
C ALA A 263 18.08 19.10 1.59
N PRO A 264 17.91 18.74 0.31
CA PRO A 264 17.34 17.46 -0.08
C PRO A 264 18.30 16.29 0.24
N LYS A 265 17.77 15.18 0.73
CA LYS A 265 18.48 13.90 0.92
C LYS A 265 18.40 13.02 -0.33
N ALA A 266 17.38 13.23 -1.16
CA ALA A 266 17.16 12.47 -2.38
C ALA A 266 16.54 13.34 -3.47
N SER A 267 16.44 12.80 -4.70
CA SER A 267 15.85 13.52 -5.84
C SER A 267 14.36 13.82 -5.59
N ASN A 268 13.93 15.04 -5.88
CA ASN A 268 12.52 15.42 -5.85
C ASN A 268 11.71 14.96 -7.08
N LYS A 269 12.35 14.25 -8.02
CA LYS A 269 11.71 13.82 -9.28
C LYS A 269 10.70 12.69 -9.09
N ASN A 270 10.80 11.92 -8.03
CA ASN A 270 9.90 10.81 -7.71
C ASN A 270 9.39 10.89 -6.28
N ASP A 271 8.32 10.15 -5.98
CA ASP A 271 7.66 10.16 -4.68
C ASP A 271 8.57 9.64 -3.56
N ASP A 272 9.37 8.61 -3.80
CA ASP A 272 10.32 8.05 -2.82
C ASP A 272 11.36 9.07 -2.39
N GLY A 273 11.91 9.80 -3.34
CA GLY A 273 12.87 10.86 -3.04
C GLY A 273 12.22 12.02 -2.29
N ARG A 274 11.01 12.42 -2.67
CA ARG A 274 10.24 13.42 -1.93
C ARG A 274 9.90 12.96 -0.51
N ALA A 275 9.55 11.70 -0.31
CA ALA A 275 9.30 11.14 1.02
C ALA A 275 10.55 11.23 1.92
N LYS A 276 11.73 10.92 1.40
CA LYS A 276 13.02 11.08 2.12
C LYS A 276 13.35 12.54 2.44
N ASN A 277 12.86 13.48 1.63
CA ASN A 277 13.07 14.92 1.86
C ASN A 277 12.12 15.47 2.94
N ARG A 278 10.90 14.93 3.09
CA ARG A 278 9.94 15.30 4.16
C ARG A 278 10.35 14.63 5.47
N ARG A 279 11.26 15.24 6.21
CA ARG A 279 11.83 14.71 7.46
C ARG A 279 12.08 15.77 8.49
N VAL A 280 12.40 15.33 9.71
CA VAL A 280 12.98 16.15 10.77
C VAL A 280 14.40 15.64 11.02
N GLU A 281 15.36 16.54 11.26
CA GLU A 281 16.71 16.19 11.72
C GLU A 281 16.97 16.74 13.11
N LEU A 282 17.67 15.96 13.93
CA LEU A 282 18.31 16.45 15.14
C LEU A 282 19.76 16.79 14.80
N VAL A 283 20.18 18.00 15.09
CA VAL A 283 21.54 18.47 14.84
C VAL A 283 22.14 18.89 16.18
N GLU A 284 23.30 18.34 16.52
CA GLU A 284 24.02 18.74 17.74
C GLU A 284 24.40 20.22 17.71
N ILE A 285 24.10 20.92 18.77
CA ILE A 285 24.58 22.29 18.98
C ILE A 285 25.77 22.25 19.93
N ALA A 286 26.97 22.25 19.36
CA ALA A 286 28.17 22.43 20.14
C ALA A 286 28.23 23.90 20.61
N ILE A 287 27.99 24.12 21.92
CA ILE A 287 28.22 25.45 22.52
C ILE A 287 29.64 25.47 23.03
N GLN A 288 30.47 26.33 22.45
CA GLN A 288 31.74 26.72 22.98
C GLN A 288 31.55 27.58 24.22
#